data_330e4adec6a7e21cb012f0577118e4b8
#
_entry.id   330e4adec6a7e21cb012f0577118e4b8
#
_cell.length_a   1.000
_cell.length_b   1.000
_cell.length_c   1.000
_cell.angle_alpha   90.00
_cell.angle_beta   90.00
_cell.angle_gamma   90.00
#
_symmetry.space_group_name_H-M   'P 1'
#
loop_
_entity.id
_entity.type
_entity.pdbx_description
1 polymer ?
#
loop_
_entity_poly.entity_id
_entity_poly.type
_entity_poly.pdbx_seq_one_letter_code
_entity_poly.pdbx_strand_id
1 'polypeptide(L)'
;SVKDVSGRARAALDIALGRGGDQVCIMDGESTRFFGGNTAGVEKNTRVRARVVSQAIHELMIDSDKILIMGHQREDYDALGGIIGVAAIARALGKDVRIALSKETSAIDKMVNVLNESEFWKENIITAEAARVWVDANTLTVVCDTHRQEMVAAQEALEISERRIVIDH
;
A
#
# COMPACT_ATOMS: atom_id res chain seq x y z
N SER A 1 -26.43 -6.84 27.15
CA SER A 1 -25.51 -8.00 26.99
C SER A 1 -24.34 -7.60 26.11
N VAL A 2 -23.23 -8.37 26.13
CA VAL A 2 -22.05 -8.11 25.26
C VAL A 2 -22.44 -8.11 23.78
N LYS A 3 -23.38 -8.96 23.39
CA LYS A 3 -23.93 -9.02 22.03
C LYS A 3 -24.64 -7.71 21.60
N ASP A 4 -25.39 -7.12 22.50
CA ASP A 4 -26.07 -5.82 22.29
C ASP A 4 -25.07 -4.66 22.11
N VAL A 5 -24.04 -4.63 22.96
CA VAL A 5 -23.02 -3.59 22.89
C VAL A 5 -22.23 -3.70 21.59
N SER A 6 -21.87 -4.92 21.18
CA SER A 6 -21.18 -5.18 19.90
C SER A 6 -22.03 -4.77 18.69
N GLY A 7 -23.33 -5.09 18.70
CA GLY A 7 -24.23 -4.68 17.62
C GLY A 7 -24.38 -3.16 17.52
N ARG A 8 -24.49 -2.47 18.63
CA ARG A 8 -24.56 -0.99 18.68
C ARG A 8 -23.26 -0.33 18.26
N ALA A 9 -22.10 -0.90 18.67
CA ALA A 9 -20.80 -0.39 18.25
C ALA A 9 -20.61 -0.52 16.73
N ARG A 10 -21.05 -1.64 16.16
CA ARG A 10 -21.01 -1.84 14.69
C ARG A 10 -21.91 -0.85 13.95
N ALA A 11 -23.13 -0.64 14.41
CA ALA A 11 -24.04 0.37 13.85
C ALA A 11 -23.45 1.80 13.95
N ALA A 12 -22.81 2.13 15.07
CA ALA A 12 -22.12 3.41 15.22
C ALA A 12 -20.96 3.58 14.23
N LEU A 13 -20.18 2.53 14.00
CA LEU A 13 -19.10 2.51 13.01
C LEU A 13 -19.65 2.69 11.58
N ASP A 14 -20.69 1.96 11.21
CA ASP A 14 -21.32 2.06 9.88
C ASP A 14 -21.83 3.48 9.61
N ILE A 15 -22.42 4.14 10.63
CA ILE A 15 -22.86 5.54 10.53
C ILE A 15 -21.67 6.48 10.36
N ALA A 16 -20.58 6.28 11.13
CA ALA A 16 -19.37 7.09 11.01
C ALA A 16 -18.74 6.97 9.62
N LEU A 17 -18.63 5.74 9.10
CA LEU A 17 -18.11 5.45 7.75
C LEU A 17 -19.00 6.07 6.66
N GLY A 18 -20.32 5.93 6.77
CA GLY A 18 -21.27 6.53 5.83
C GLY A 18 -21.23 8.07 5.78
N ARG A 19 -20.66 8.70 6.81
CA ARG A 19 -20.46 10.17 6.91
C ARG A 19 -19.06 10.64 6.50
N GLY A 20 -18.20 9.76 5.99
CA GLY A 20 -16.86 10.09 5.50
C GLY A 20 -15.70 9.46 6.28
N GLY A 21 -15.97 8.77 7.39
CA GLY A 21 -15.00 7.92 8.07
C GLY A 21 -14.03 8.61 9.05
N ASP A 22 -13.85 9.92 8.96
CA ASP A 22 -12.91 10.71 9.77
C ASP A 22 -13.51 11.20 11.10
N GLN A 23 -14.46 10.47 11.65
CA GLN A 23 -15.20 10.86 12.84
C GLN A 23 -15.44 9.68 13.80
N VAL A 24 -15.64 10.04 15.06
CA VAL A 24 -16.05 9.11 16.11
C VAL A 24 -17.55 9.26 16.37
N CYS A 25 -18.27 8.15 16.34
CA CYS A 25 -19.68 8.08 16.71
C CYS A 25 -19.82 7.43 18.09
N ILE A 26 -20.40 8.13 19.04
CA ILE A 26 -20.72 7.61 20.39
C ILE A 26 -22.23 7.48 20.52
N MET A 27 -22.69 6.25 20.78
CA MET A 27 -24.09 5.93 21.09
C MET A 27 -24.23 5.65 22.58
N ASP A 28 -24.94 6.56 23.28
CA ASP A 28 -25.24 6.44 24.71
C ASP A 28 -26.75 6.49 24.93
N GLY A 29 -27.37 5.35 25.21
CA GLY A 29 -28.81 5.22 25.30
C GLY A 29 -29.50 5.60 23.99
N GLU A 30 -30.34 6.64 24.03
CA GLU A 30 -31.03 7.20 22.86
C GLU A 30 -30.26 8.33 22.17
N SER A 31 -29.13 8.77 22.77
CA SER A 31 -28.33 9.85 22.22
C SER A 31 -27.22 9.34 21.32
N THR A 32 -27.03 10.00 20.17
CA THR A 32 -25.91 9.76 19.25
C THR A 32 -25.12 11.06 19.10
N ARG A 33 -23.82 10.99 19.41
CA ARG A 33 -22.92 12.15 19.33
C ARG A 33 -21.80 11.85 18.36
N PHE A 34 -21.40 12.85 17.57
CA PHE A 34 -20.30 12.78 16.63
C PHE A 34 -19.18 13.71 17.03
N PHE A 35 -17.94 13.27 16.88
CA PHE A 35 -16.72 14.04 17.13
C PHE A 35 -15.78 13.88 15.94
N GLY A 36 -15.15 14.96 15.50
CA GLY A 36 -14.37 15.00 14.25
C GLY A 36 -15.25 15.30 13.04
N GLY A 37 -14.77 15.01 11.84
CA GLY A 37 -15.52 15.23 10.60
C GLY A 37 -15.51 16.68 10.14
N ASN A 38 -14.35 17.20 9.78
CA ASN A 38 -14.21 18.55 9.22
C ASN A 38 -14.06 18.50 7.68
N THR A 39 -14.88 17.68 7.03
CA THR A 39 -14.68 17.20 5.65
C THR A 39 -15.06 18.17 4.53
N ALA A 40 -15.65 19.32 4.80
CA ALA A 40 -16.09 20.26 3.75
C ALA A 40 -14.94 20.94 2.97
N GLY A 41 -13.73 20.96 3.52
CA GLY A 41 -12.53 21.56 2.88
C GLY A 41 -11.52 20.57 2.32
N VAL A 42 -11.60 19.28 2.70
CA VAL A 42 -10.57 18.27 2.44
C VAL A 42 -10.63 17.74 1.00
N GLU A 43 -11.81 17.62 0.41
CA GLU A 43 -11.99 16.94 -0.88
C GLU A 43 -11.35 17.67 -2.07
N LYS A 44 -11.36 18.98 -2.08
CA LYS A 44 -10.78 19.78 -3.17
C LYS A 44 -9.25 19.83 -3.09
N ASN A 45 -8.70 19.91 -1.88
CA ASN A 45 -7.25 19.90 -1.64
C ASN A 45 -6.64 18.51 -1.84
N THR A 46 -7.35 17.43 -1.54
CA THR A 46 -6.89 16.05 -1.76
C THR A 46 -6.73 15.73 -3.23
N ARG A 47 -7.64 16.13 -4.11
CA ARG A 47 -7.53 15.87 -5.57
C ARG A 47 -6.37 16.60 -6.22
N VAL A 48 -6.13 17.87 -5.87
CA VAL A 48 -4.98 18.63 -6.39
C VAL A 48 -3.67 18.04 -5.86
N ARG A 49 -3.60 17.75 -4.57
CA ARG A 49 -2.43 17.12 -3.95
C ARG A 49 -2.15 15.73 -4.55
N ALA A 50 -3.17 14.90 -4.72
CA ALA A 50 -3.03 13.58 -5.33
C ALA A 50 -2.47 13.68 -6.75
N ARG A 51 -2.91 14.65 -7.57
CA ARG A 51 -2.37 14.88 -8.92
C ARG A 51 -0.90 15.31 -8.89
N VAL A 52 -0.54 16.24 -8.00
CA VAL A 52 0.85 16.70 -7.86
C VAL A 52 1.76 15.56 -7.44
N VAL A 53 1.33 14.77 -6.43
CA VAL A 53 2.09 13.60 -5.96
C VAL A 53 2.19 12.52 -7.05
N SER A 54 1.09 12.22 -7.75
CA SER A 54 1.11 11.26 -8.87
C SER A 54 2.06 11.68 -9.98
N GLN A 55 2.09 12.98 -10.31
CA GLN A 55 3.03 13.50 -11.30
C GLN A 55 4.48 13.35 -10.84
N ALA A 56 4.78 13.67 -9.57
CA ALA A 56 6.12 13.51 -9.02
C ALA A 56 6.57 12.03 -9.01
N ILE A 57 5.68 11.10 -8.63
CA ILE A 57 5.94 9.66 -8.70
C ILE A 57 6.22 9.24 -10.15
N HIS A 58 5.41 9.69 -11.10
CA HIS A 58 5.58 9.39 -12.52
C HIS A 58 6.94 9.87 -13.05
N GLU A 59 7.36 11.09 -12.71
CA GLU A 59 8.67 11.63 -13.10
C GLU A 59 9.81 10.79 -12.51
N LEU A 60 9.75 10.42 -11.22
CA LEU A 60 10.74 9.55 -10.59
C LEU A 60 10.80 8.17 -11.26
N MET A 61 9.65 7.61 -11.68
CA MET A 61 9.62 6.35 -12.42
C MET A 61 10.25 6.49 -13.81
N ILE A 62 10.00 7.58 -14.52
CA ILE A 62 10.60 7.83 -15.84
C ILE A 62 12.11 7.95 -15.74
N ASP A 63 12.61 8.65 -14.73
CA ASP A 63 14.05 8.91 -14.51
C ASP A 63 14.80 7.70 -13.94
N SER A 64 14.14 6.57 -13.71
CA SER A 64 14.74 5.36 -13.19
C SER A 64 14.71 4.25 -14.23
N ASP A 65 15.77 3.42 -14.31
CA ASP A 65 15.82 2.27 -15.22
C ASP A 65 15.11 1.06 -14.63
N LYS A 66 15.25 0.89 -13.33
CA LYS A 66 14.76 -0.24 -12.55
C LYS A 66 13.80 0.21 -11.47
N ILE A 67 12.77 -0.60 -11.22
CA ILE A 67 11.80 -0.34 -10.15
C ILE A 67 11.65 -1.58 -9.29
N LEU A 68 12.09 -1.48 -8.02
CA LEU A 68 11.84 -2.49 -7.00
C LEU A 68 10.58 -2.11 -6.23
N ILE A 69 9.66 -3.04 -6.08
CA ILE A 69 8.40 -2.84 -5.35
C ILE A 69 8.31 -3.85 -4.22
N MET A 70 7.90 -3.42 -3.04
CA MET A 70 7.70 -4.28 -1.88
C MET A 70 6.60 -3.74 -0.99
N GLY A 71 6.07 -4.59 -0.13
CA GLY A 71 5.16 -4.24 0.96
C GLY A 71 5.80 -4.48 2.32
N HIS A 72 4.96 -4.67 3.34
CA HIS A 72 5.41 -5.11 4.67
C HIS A 72 5.68 -6.62 4.71
N GLN A 73 6.43 -7.11 5.72
CA GLN A 73 6.89 -8.51 5.84
C GLN A 73 5.77 -9.56 5.89
N ARG A 74 4.55 -9.18 6.24
CA ARG A 74 3.38 -10.08 6.29
C ARG A 74 2.31 -9.53 5.39
N GLU A 75 2.62 -9.51 4.09
CA GLU A 75 1.75 -8.92 3.08
C GLU A 75 0.32 -9.46 3.23
N ASP A 76 -0.62 -8.54 3.17
CA ASP A 76 -2.04 -8.83 3.04
C ASP A 76 -2.54 -8.43 1.64
N TYR A 77 -3.84 -8.49 1.43
CA TYR A 77 -4.42 -8.15 0.13
C TYR A 77 -4.35 -6.66 -0.19
N ASP A 78 -4.24 -5.78 0.82
CA ASP A 78 -4.12 -4.34 0.62
C ASP A 78 -2.71 -3.98 0.13
N ALA A 79 -1.69 -4.46 0.83
CA ALA A 79 -0.29 -4.36 0.40
C ALA A 79 -0.11 -4.95 -1.01
N LEU A 80 -0.63 -6.16 -1.27
CA LEU A 80 -0.51 -6.81 -2.56
C LEU A 80 -1.23 -6.03 -3.68
N GLY A 81 -2.39 -5.45 -3.39
CA GLY A 81 -3.13 -4.60 -4.34
C GLY A 81 -2.32 -3.36 -4.74
N GLY A 82 -1.70 -2.69 -3.77
CA GLY A 82 -0.78 -1.57 -4.00
C GLY A 82 0.42 -1.98 -4.86
N ILE A 83 1.07 -3.10 -4.52
CA ILE A 83 2.21 -3.66 -5.25
C ILE A 83 1.84 -3.94 -6.72
N ILE A 84 0.72 -4.64 -6.96
CA ILE A 84 0.25 -4.96 -8.31
C ILE A 84 -0.05 -3.69 -9.11
N GLY A 85 -0.71 -2.71 -8.49
CA GLY A 85 -1.03 -1.44 -9.13
C GLY A 85 0.21 -0.68 -9.58
N VAL A 86 1.20 -0.54 -8.69
CA VAL A 86 2.48 0.11 -9.00
C VAL A 86 3.25 -0.66 -10.07
N ALA A 87 3.30 -2.00 -9.98
CA ALA A 87 3.99 -2.85 -10.97
C ALA A 87 3.36 -2.73 -12.36
N ALA A 88 2.03 -2.66 -12.45
CA ALA A 88 1.32 -2.46 -13.71
C ALA A 88 1.67 -1.11 -14.35
N ILE A 89 1.76 -0.03 -13.56
CA ILE A 89 2.17 1.30 -14.05
C ILE A 89 3.62 1.26 -14.52
N ALA A 90 4.54 0.73 -13.74
CA ALA A 90 5.95 0.65 -14.06
C ALA A 90 6.20 -0.17 -15.35
N ARG A 91 5.48 -1.29 -15.50
CA ARG A 91 5.48 -2.10 -16.72
C ARG A 91 4.98 -1.32 -17.93
N ALA A 92 3.89 -0.57 -17.79
CA ALA A 92 3.34 0.26 -18.87
C ALA A 92 4.32 1.36 -19.31
N LEU A 93 5.19 1.82 -18.41
CA LEU A 93 6.29 2.75 -18.68
C LEU A 93 7.54 2.04 -19.26
N GLY A 94 7.49 0.74 -19.51
CA GLY A 94 8.60 -0.04 -20.08
C GLY A 94 9.79 -0.22 -19.15
N LYS A 95 9.59 -0.14 -17.82
CA LYS A 95 10.67 -0.27 -16.83
C LYS A 95 10.97 -1.74 -16.50
N ASP A 96 12.23 -2.02 -16.11
CA ASP A 96 12.59 -3.31 -15.51
C ASP A 96 12.05 -3.35 -14.08
N VAL A 97 11.11 -4.25 -13.82
CA VAL A 97 10.36 -4.32 -12.57
C VAL A 97 10.73 -5.57 -11.82
N ARG A 98 10.96 -5.47 -10.51
CA ARG A 98 11.01 -6.62 -9.61
C ARG A 98 10.12 -6.35 -8.40
N ILE A 99 9.55 -7.42 -7.88
CA ILE A 99 8.65 -7.40 -6.73
C ILE A 99 9.23 -8.29 -5.66
N ALA A 100 9.64 -7.71 -4.54
CA ALA A 100 10.11 -8.46 -3.40
C ALA A 100 8.94 -8.82 -2.49
N LEU A 101 8.66 -10.12 -2.34
CA LEU A 101 7.68 -10.64 -1.39
C LEU A 101 8.39 -11.42 -0.29
N SER A 102 7.81 -11.39 0.93
CA SER A 102 8.32 -12.17 2.04
C SER A 102 7.98 -13.65 1.86
N LYS A 103 8.83 -14.54 2.38
CA LYS A 103 8.61 -15.99 2.34
C LYS A 103 7.59 -16.48 3.37
N GLU A 104 7.20 -15.62 4.31
CA GLU A 104 6.46 -16.03 5.50
C GLU A 104 4.94 -15.86 5.39
N THR A 105 4.43 -15.38 4.27
CA THR A 105 3.04 -14.96 4.14
C THR A 105 2.16 -16.02 3.51
N SER A 106 1.36 -16.73 4.30
CA SER A 106 0.29 -17.60 3.82
C SER A 106 -0.99 -16.85 3.42
N ALA A 107 -1.15 -15.60 3.85
CA ALA A 107 -2.38 -14.82 3.63
C ALA A 107 -2.65 -14.56 2.14
N ILE A 108 -1.62 -14.30 1.35
CA ILE A 108 -1.72 -13.96 -0.08
C ILE A 108 -1.39 -15.13 -1.02
N ASP A 109 -1.07 -16.33 -0.52
CA ASP A 109 -0.63 -17.47 -1.33
C ASP A 109 -1.55 -17.78 -2.52
N LYS A 110 -2.86 -17.73 -2.29
CA LYS A 110 -3.83 -17.98 -3.36
C LYS A 110 -3.70 -16.98 -4.52
N MET A 111 -3.48 -15.70 -4.19
CA MET A 111 -3.34 -14.66 -5.20
C MET A 111 -1.99 -14.75 -5.90
N VAL A 112 -0.93 -15.02 -5.16
CA VAL A 112 0.43 -15.24 -5.72
C VAL A 112 0.41 -16.42 -6.69
N ASN A 113 -0.32 -17.50 -6.38
CA ASN A 113 -0.48 -18.63 -7.29
C ASN A 113 -1.19 -18.22 -8.60
N VAL A 114 -2.25 -17.40 -8.51
CA VAL A 114 -2.93 -16.85 -9.70
C VAL A 114 -1.99 -15.93 -10.50
N LEU A 115 -1.24 -15.07 -9.83
CA LEU A 115 -0.26 -14.21 -10.50
C LEU A 115 0.81 -15.03 -11.24
N ASN A 116 1.28 -16.12 -10.64
CA ASN A 116 2.30 -17.01 -11.23
C ASN A 116 1.82 -17.79 -12.48
N GLU A 117 0.52 -17.75 -12.81
CA GLU A 117 0.02 -18.24 -14.10
C GLU A 117 0.46 -17.34 -15.27
N SER A 118 0.80 -16.08 -15.00
CA SER A 118 1.36 -15.16 -15.97
C SER A 118 2.88 -15.15 -15.89
N GLU A 119 3.54 -15.33 -17.04
CA GLU A 119 5.00 -15.33 -17.16
C GLU A 119 5.63 -14.06 -16.56
N PHE A 120 5.03 -12.89 -16.82
CA PHE A 120 5.52 -11.64 -16.26
C PHE A 120 5.63 -11.66 -14.73
N TRP A 121 4.59 -12.07 -14.01
CA TRP A 121 4.61 -12.07 -12.55
C TRP A 121 5.58 -13.13 -12.01
N LYS A 122 5.55 -14.34 -12.60
CA LYS A 122 6.41 -15.45 -12.22
C LYS A 122 7.89 -15.10 -12.30
N GLU A 123 8.32 -14.38 -13.33
CA GLU A 123 9.71 -13.99 -13.54
C GLU A 123 10.15 -12.80 -12.70
N ASN A 124 9.20 -11.95 -12.28
CA ASN A 124 9.52 -10.69 -11.62
C ASN A 124 9.26 -10.69 -10.11
N ILE A 125 8.62 -11.72 -9.56
CA ILE A 125 8.54 -11.93 -8.10
C ILE A 125 9.86 -12.56 -7.63
N ILE A 126 10.54 -11.86 -6.73
CA ILE A 126 11.87 -12.26 -6.23
C ILE A 126 11.90 -12.29 -4.69
N THR A 127 12.92 -12.92 -4.14
CA THR A 127 13.15 -12.94 -2.68
C THR A 127 13.84 -11.66 -2.20
N ALA A 128 13.83 -11.43 -0.90
CA ALA A 128 14.53 -10.29 -0.28
C ALA A 128 16.04 -10.30 -0.58
N GLU A 129 16.65 -11.50 -0.57
CA GLU A 129 18.08 -11.68 -0.87
C GLU A 129 18.38 -11.36 -2.35
N ALA A 130 17.51 -11.78 -3.26
CA ALA A 130 17.66 -11.45 -4.68
C ALA A 130 17.45 -9.95 -4.92
N ALA A 131 16.50 -9.32 -4.22
CA ALA A 131 16.25 -7.88 -4.30
C ALA A 131 17.47 -7.07 -3.88
N ARG A 132 18.15 -7.47 -2.79
CA ARG A 132 19.38 -6.81 -2.33
C ARG A 132 20.49 -6.81 -3.40
N VAL A 133 20.64 -7.91 -4.13
CA VAL A 133 21.67 -8.03 -5.18
C VAL A 133 21.28 -7.26 -6.44
N TRP A 134 19.96 -7.14 -6.70
CA TRP A 134 19.44 -6.52 -7.91
C TRP A 134 19.40 -4.98 -7.86
N VAL A 135 19.28 -4.39 -6.66
CA VAL A 135 19.23 -2.94 -6.46
C VAL A 135 20.57 -2.29 -6.76
N ASP A 136 20.55 -1.16 -7.44
CA ASP A 136 21.68 -0.28 -7.72
C ASP A 136 21.27 1.21 -7.63
N ALA A 137 22.19 2.11 -7.96
CA ALA A 137 21.98 3.57 -7.91
C ALA A 137 20.86 4.07 -8.85
N ASN A 138 20.54 3.32 -9.92
CA ASN A 138 19.48 3.65 -10.88
C ASN A 138 18.12 3.03 -10.52
N THR A 139 18.05 2.34 -9.38
CA THR A 139 16.83 1.67 -8.93
C THR A 139 15.97 2.62 -8.09
N LEU A 140 14.70 2.75 -8.48
CA LEU A 140 13.66 3.35 -7.63
C LEU A 140 12.99 2.25 -6.81
N THR A 141 13.04 2.36 -5.49
CA THR A 141 12.35 1.44 -4.58
C THR A 141 11.03 2.05 -4.13
N VAL A 142 9.94 1.33 -4.37
CA VAL A 142 8.58 1.73 -3.96
C VAL A 142 8.10 0.79 -2.86
N VAL A 143 7.78 1.34 -1.71
CA VAL A 143 7.23 0.63 -0.56
C VAL A 143 5.74 0.90 -0.49
N CYS A 144 4.93 -0.15 -0.47
CA CYS A 144 3.47 -0.08 -0.37
C CYS A 144 3.00 -0.52 1.01
N ASP A 145 2.01 0.19 1.55
CA ASP A 145 1.25 -0.16 2.74
C ASP A 145 2.08 -0.31 4.02
N THR A 146 3.18 0.41 4.11
CA THR A 146 3.92 0.62 5.36
C THR A 146 4.92 1.76 5.22
N HIS A 147 5.04 2.57 6.27
CA HIS A 147 6.07 3.60 6.39
C HIS A 147 7.20 3.18 7.35
N ARG A 148 7.13 1.98 7.93
CA ARG A 148 8.13 1.46 8.88
C ARG A 148 9.19 0.65 8.17
N GLN A 149 10.41 1.14 8.16
CA GLN A 149 11.53 0.50 7.50
C GLN A 149 11.81 -0.92 8.01
N GLU A 150 11.66 -1.15 9.31
CA GLU A 150 11.86 -2.45 9.96
C GLU A 150 10.79 -3.50 9.61
N MET A 151 9.70 -3.07 8.99
CA MET A 151 8.59 -3.96 8.63
C MET A 151 8.53 -4.31 7.14
N VAL A 152 9.39 -3.78 6.31
CA VAL A 152 9.35 -4.05 4.87
C VAL A 152 9.83 -5.45 4.51
N ALA A 153 9.34 -5.99 3.40
CA ALA A 153 9.64 -7.35 2.95
C ALA A 153 11.14 -7.58 2.62
N ALA A 154 11.85 -6.55 2.15
CA ALA A 154 13.26 -6.61 1.80
C ALA A 154 14.05 -5.43 2.40
N GLN A 155 14.26 -5.47 3.71
CA GLN A 155 14.88 -4.38 4.46
C GLN A 155 16.28 -4.02 3.95
N GLU A 156 17.16 -5.00 3.73
CA GLU A 156 18.52 -4.74 3.26
C GLU A 156 18.55 -4.10 1.86
N ALA A 157 17.60 -4.46 0.98
CA ALA A 157 17.46 -3.82 -0.32
C ALA A 157 17.00 -2.36 -0.18
N LEU A 158 16.10 -2.07 0.77
CA LEU A 158 15.66 -0.71 1.06
C LEU A 158 16.80 0.14 1.63
N GLU A 159 17.65 -0.42 2.51
CA GLU A 159 18.76 0.30 3.13
C GLU A 159 19.79 0.80 2.12
N ILE A 160 20.07 0.02 1.07
CA ILE A 160 21.03 0.40 0.02
C ILE A 160 20.39 1.22 -1.10
N SER A 161 19.06 1.33 -1.15
CA SER A 161 18.37 2.13 -2.16
C SER A 161 18.57 3.62 -1.90
N GLU A 162 19.01 4.36 -2.91
CA GLU A 162 19.17 5.82 -2.82
C GLU A 162 17.85 6.57 -3.09
N ARG A 163 17.01 6.03 -3.98
CA ARG A 163 15.73 6.61 -4.39
C ARG A 163 14.58 5.79 -3.83
N ARG A 164 13.73 6.40 -3.02
CA ARG A 164 12.65 5.70 -2.31
C ARG A 164 11.34 6.46 -2.40
N ILE A 165 10.26 5.73 -2.57
CA ILE A 165 8.87 6.22 -2.46
C ILE A 165 8.15 5.33 -1.46
N VAL A 166 7.32 5.94 -0.62
CA VAL A 166 6.40 5.25 0.29
C VAL A 166 4.98 5.63 -0.11
N ILE A 167 4.14 4.63 -0.32
CA ILE A 167 2.70 4.76 -0.60
C ILE A 167 1.98 4.05 0.54
N ASP A 168 1.47 4.81 1.48
CA ASP A 168 0.83 4.34 2.71
C ASP A 168 -0.40 5.20 3.03
N HIS A 169 -1.38 4.65 3.74
CA HIS A 169 -2.65 5.34 4.07
C HIS A 169 -2.72 5.88 5.51
#